data_4e24257624848d57c2e16d40d6cd0aff
#
_entry.id   4e24257624848d57c2e16d40d6cd0aff
#
_cell.length_a   1.000
_cell.length_b   1.000
_cell.length_c   1.000
_cell.angle_alpha   90.00
_cell.angle_beta   90.00
_cell.angle_gamma   90.00
#
_symmetry.space_group_name_H-M   'P 1'
#
loop_
_entity.id
_entity.type
_entity.pdbx_description
1 polymer ?
#
loop_
_entity_poly.entity_id
_entity_poly.type
_entity_poly.pdbx_seq_one_letter_code
_entity_poly.pdbx_strand_id
1 'polypeptide(L)'
;MKEPGGICEFCGFNVETFELPRHHMRPFTILAGKYLIGKAIGEGGFGITYLGMDLNLEVRVAIKEYYPQGFAVRDSRTNDSTVWSYSESTQTFFEEGCEKFINEAKTIAKFRELPEIVGVTDFFRENQTAYIVM
;
A
#
# COMPACT_ATOMS: atom_id res chain seq x y z
N MET A 1 -11.85 11.06 9.94
CA MET A 1 -11.30 9.89 10.65
C MET A 1 -11.32 10.14 12.15
N LYS A 2 -11.59 9.12 12.94
CA LYS A 2 -11.57 9.20 14.40
C LYS A 2 -10.15 9.17 14.95
N GLU A 3 -10.01 9.51 16.23
CA GLU A 3 -8.74 9.40 16.92
C GLU A 3 -8.26 7.94 16.98
N PRO A 4 -6.93 7.71 17.09
CA PRO A 4 -6.42 6.36 17.30
C PRO A 4 -7.05 5.71 18.53
N GLY A 5 -7.42 4.44 18.42
CA GLY A 5 -8.14 3.70 19.47
C GLY A 5 -9.64 3.62 19.24
N GLY A 6 -10.18 4.40 18.29
CA GLY A 6 -11.59 4.34 17.92
C GLY A 6 -11.85 3.48 16.69
N ILE A 7 -13.12 3.36 16.32
CA ILE A 7 -13.52 2.70 15.08
C ILE A 7 -13.38 3.69 13.93
N CYS A 8 -12.71 3.27 12.86
CA CYS A 8 -12.58 4.07 11.66
C CYS A 8 -13.91 4.13 10.92
N GLU A 9 -14.42 5.34 10.67
CA GLU A 9 -15.72 5.53 10.04
C GLU A 9 -15.77 5.08 8.58
N PHE A 10 -14.64 5.15 7.86
CA PHE A 10 -14.66 4.84 6.44
C PHE A 10 -14.38 3.36 6.11
N CYS A 11 -13.79 2.58 7.02
CA CYS A 11 -13.51 1.16 6.77
C CYS A 11 -14.03 0.21 7.86
N GLY A 12 -14.61 0.74 8.95
CA GLY A 12 -15.08 -0.07 10.08
C GLY A 12 -13.94 -0.65 10.92
N PHE A 13 -12.72 -0.19 10.72
CA PHE A 13 -11.55 -0.69 11.43
C PHE A 13 -11.57 -0.26 12.90
N ASN A 14 -11.28 -1.19 13.81
CA ASN A 14 -11.16 -0.91 15.24
C ASN A 14 -9.73 -1.21 15.70
N VAL A 15 -8.99 -0.17 16.03
CA VAL A 15 -7.57 -0.27 16.42
C VAL A 15 -7.40 -1.11 17.69
N GLU A 16 -8.35 -1.05 18.63
CA GLU A 16 -8.24 -1.75 19.90
C GLU A 16 -8.36 -3.27 19.78
N THR A 17 -9.08 -3.75 18.78
CA THR A 17 -9.33 -5.19 18.58
C THR A 17 -8.55 -5.79 17.43
N PHE A 18 -7.90 -4.96 16.62
CA PHE A 18 -7.17 -5.42 15.43
C PHE A 18 -5.75 -5.88 15.79
N GLU A 19 -5.40 -7.10 15.38
CA GLU A 19 -4.03 -7.59 15.45
C GLU A 19 -3.33 -7.32 14.15
N LEU A 20 -2.37 -6.40 14.15
CA LEU A 20 -1.62 -6.02 12.96
C LEU A 20 -0.52 -7.03 12.65
N PRO A 21 -0.57 -7.73 11.50
CA PRO A 21 0.58 -8.51 11.05
C PRO A 21 1.81 -7.61 10.91
N ARG A 22 2.98 -8.13 11.30
CA ARG A 22 4.21 -7.32 11.37
C ARG A 22 4.62 -6.71 10.04
N HIS A 23 4.32 -7.37 8.94
CA HIS A 23 4.70 -6.91 7.60
C HIS A 23 3.71 -5.94 6.98
N HIS A 24 2.53 -5.74 7.58
CA HIS A 24 1.57 -4.74 7.12
C HIS A 24 1.94 -3.36 7.62
N MET A 25 1.63 -2.32 6.82
CA MET A 25 1.73 -0.94 7.29
C MET A 25 0.79 -0.70 8.46
N ARG A 26 1.21 0.13 9.39
CA ARG A 26 0.35 0.52 10.52
C ARG A 26 -0.82 1.35 10.00
N PRO A 27 -2.04 1.12 10.56
CA PRO A 27 -3.17 1.97 10.26
C PRO A 27 -2.87 3.43 10.58
N PHE A 28 -3.51 4.33 9.84
CA PHE A 28 -3.35 5.79 9.97
C PHE A 28 -2.01 6.32 9.47
N THR A 29 -1.20 5.49 8.81
CA THR A 29 -0.03 5.95 8.06
C THR A 29 -0.50 6.82 6.91
N ILE A 30 0.22 7.91 6.65
CA ILE A 30 -0.09 8.80 5.51
C ILE A 30 1.02 8.64 4.48
N LEU A 31 0.62 8.30 3.25
CA LEU A 31 1.53 8.16 2.12
C LEU A 31 1.40 9.35 1.18
N ALA A 32 2.52 9.75 0.57
CA ALA A 32 2.60 10.87 -0.36
C ALA A 32 1.97 12.16 0.21
N GLY A 33 1.90 12.27 1.53
CA GLY A 33 1.31 13.41 2.23
C GLY A 33 -0.20 13.55 2.09
N LYS A 34 -0.89 12.61 1.45
CA LYS A 34 -2.33 12.74 1.18
C LYS A 34 -3.16 11.46 1.23
N TYR A 35 -2.54 10.28 1.26
CA TYR A 35 -3.28 9.02 1.29
C TYR A 35 -3.22 8.42 2.69
N LEU A 36 -4.36 8.42 3.36
CA LEU A 36 -4.47 7.81 4.69
C LEU A 36 -4.71 6.31 4.52
N ILE A 37 -3.90 5.50 5.19
CA ILE A 37 -3.98 4.05 5.12
C ILE A 37 -4.88 3.51 6.22
N GLY A 38 -5.83 2.68 5.84
CA GLY A 38 -6.65 1.90 6.76
C GLY A 38 -6.11 0.48 6.89
N LYS A 39 -7.00 -0.50 6.88
CA LYS A 39 -6.61 -1.91 6.99
C LYS A 39 -6.25 -2.50 5.63
N ALA A 40 -5.43 -3.55 5.64
CA ALA A 40 -5.22 -4.36 4.45
C ALA A 40 -6.50 -5.13 4.11
N ILE A 41 -6.87 -5.12 2.83
CA ILE A 41 -8.07 -5.81 2.34
C ILE A 41 -7.72 -6.97 1.40
N GLY A 42 -6.45 -7.12 1.08
CA GLY A 42 -5.97 -8.23 0.27
C GLY A 42 -4.47 -8.34 0.34
N GLU A 43 -3.97 -9.54 0.13
CA GLU A 43 -2.54 -9.81 0.12
C GLU A 43 -2.27 -10.96 -0.84
N GLY A 44 -1.26 -10.79 -1.69
CA GLY A 44 -0.81 -11.81 -2.62
C GLY A 44 0.70 -11.95 -2.59
N GLY A 45 1.26 -12.76 -3.48
CA GLY A 45 2.70 -13.02 -3.52
C GLY A 45 3.55 -11.79 -3.80
N PHE A 46 3.00 -10.75 -4.43
CA PHE A 46 3.75 -9.57 -4.86
C PHE A 46 3.29 -8.28 -4.21
N GLY A 47 2.23 -8.27 -3.44
CA GLY A 47 1.78 -7.03 -2.85
C GLY A 47 0.70 -7.17 -1.81
N ILE A 48 0.47 -6.06 -1.13
CA ILE A 48 -0.54 -5.91 -0.10
C ILE A 48 -1.44 -4.77 -0.55
N THR A 49 -2.75 -5.00 -0.57
CA THR A 49 -3.72 -3.96 -0.91
C THR A 49 -4.39 -3.45 0.35
N TYR A 50 -4.38 -2.13 0.51
CA TYR A 50 -4.97 -1.46 1.66
C TYR A 50 -6.18 -0.65 1.23
N LEU A 51 -7.19 -0.59 2.09
CA LEU A 51 -8.23 0.42 1.97
C LEU A 51 -7.63 1.74 2.43
N GLY A 52 -7.86 2.81 1.70
CA GLY A 52 -7.34 4.11 2.03
C GLY A 52 -8.31 5.23 1.69
N MET A 53 -7.88 6.45 1.96
CA MET A 53 -8.62 7.65 1.63
C MET A 53 -7.69 8.70 1.06
N ASP A 54 -8.07 9.28 -0.06
CA ASP A 54 -7.43 10.49 -0.57
C ASP A 54 -7.96 11.65 0.26
N LEU A 55 -7.09 12.25 1.07
CA LEU A 55 -7.49 13.31 1.99
C LEU A 55 -7.78 14.64 1.28
N ASN A 56 -7.23 14.83 0.07
CA ASN A 56 -7.51 16.02 -0.72
C ASN A 56 -8.89 15.97 -1.36
N LEU A 57 -9.23 14.83 -1.94
CA LEU A 57 -10.50 14.63 -2.62
C LEU A 57 -11.59 14.08 -1.71
N GLU A 58 -11.22 13.60 -0.52
CA GLU A 58 -12.13 13.00 0.45
C GLU A 58 -12.87 11.78 -0.13
N VAL A 59 -12.16 10.95 -0.90
CA VAL A 59 -12.72 9.76 -1.51
C VAL A 59 -11.95 8.53 -1.08
N ARG A 60 -12.65 7.39 -1.04
CA ARG A 60 -12.02 6.09 -0.79
C ARG A 60 -11.19 5.67 -1.98
N VAL A 61 -10.05 5.06 -1.68
CA VAL A 61 -9.16 4.50 -2.70
C VAL A 61 -8.68 3.13 -2.24
N ALA A 62 -8.21 2.33 -3.17
CA ALA A 62 -7.45 1.12 -2.87
C ALA A 62 -5.99 1.42 -3.19
N ILE A 63 -5.09 1.08 -2.28
CA ILE A 63 -3.66 1.35 -2.45
C ILE A 63 -2.93 0.02 -2.39
N LYS A 64 -2.31 -0.36 -3.51
CA LYS A 64 -1.53 -1.57 -3.61
C LYS A 64 -0.06 -1.25 -3.39
N GLU A 65 0.53 -1.88 -2.38
CA GLU A 65 1.94 -1.76 -2.06
C GLU A 65 2.71 -2.91 -2.68
N TYR A 66 3.83 -2.62 -3.33
CA TYR A 66 4.72 -3.66 -3.80
C TYR A 66 5.44 -4.26 -2.58
N TYR A 67 5.12 -5.50 -2.26
CA TYR A 67 5.71 -6.23 -1.15
C TYR A 67 5.87 -7.70 -1.55
N PRO A 68 6.97 -8.06 -2.27
CA PRO A 68 7.16 -9.43 -2.73
C PRO A 68 7.49 -10.34 -1.56
N GLN A 69 6.65 -11.34 -1.32
CA GLN A 69 6.85 -12.29 -0.25
C GLN A 69 8.14 -13.09 -0.48
N GLY A 70 8.91 -13.27 0.59
CA GLY A 70 10.19 -13.95 0.52
C GLY A 70 11.37 -13.06 0.10
N PHE A 71 11.11 -11.87 -0.42
CA PHE A 71 12.14 -10.92 -0.86
C PHE A 71 12.09 -9.59 -0.13
N ALA A 72 11.05 -9.36 0.66
CA ALA A 72 10.85 -8.12 1.38
C ALA A 72 10.64 -8.38 2.87
N VAL A 73 11.05 -7.42 3.69
CA VAL A 73 10.88 -7.50 5.15
C VAL A 73 10.54 -6.11 5.69
N ARG A 74 9.67 -6.09 6.68
CA ARG A 74 9.32 -4.89 7.44
C ARG A 74 8.78 -5.31 8.80
N ASP A 75 9.04 -4.48 9.83
CA ASP A 75 8.42 -4.65 11.14
C ASP A 75 7.71 -3.36 11.54
N SER A 76 6.40 -3.33 11.36
CA SER A 76 5.57 -2.15 11.64
C SER A 76 5.45 -1.82 13.13
N ARG A 77 5.96 -2.68 14.02
CA ARG A 77 5.99 -2.37 15.46
C ARG A 77 6.96 -1.24 15.79
N THR A 78 7.86 -0.90 14.88
CA THR A 78 8.92 0.10 15.09
C THR A 78 8.57 1.49 14.60
N ASN A 79 7.35 1.79 14.20
CA ASN A 79 6.95 3.08 13.60
C ASN A 79 7.66 3.39 12.27
N ASP A 80 8.41 2.44 11.73
CA ASP A 80 9.10 2.61 10.45
C ASP A 80 8.40 1.75 9.40
N SER A 81 7.84 2.40 8.39
CA SER A 81 7.13 1.73 7.29
C SER A 81 8.07 1.31 6.17
N THR A 82 9.38 1.55 6.30
CA THR A 82 10.36 1.21 5.27
C THR A 82 10.35 -0.29 4.98
N VAL A 83 10.29 -0.63 3.70
CA VAL A 83 10.40 -2.00 3.22
C VAL A 83 11.86 -2.25 2.83
N TRP A 84 12.41 -3.34 3.34
CA TRP A 84 13.79 -3.72 3.07
C TRP A 84 13.80 -4.98 2.20
N SER A 85 14.79 -5.11 1.32
CA SER A 85 15.00 -6.39 0.67
C SER A 85 15.54 -7.39 1.71
N TYR A 86 15.20 -8.66 1.52
CA TYR A 86 15.54 -9.70 2.48
C TYR A 86 17.06 -9.86 2.67
N SER A 87 17.82 -9.67 1.59
CA SER A 87 19.28 -9.74 1.61
C SER A 87 19.85 -8.95 0.44
N GLU A 88 21.15 -8.69 0.46
CA GLU A 88 21.82 -8.03 -0.66
C GLU A 88 21.72 -8.84 -1.94
N SER A 89 21.74 -10.17 -1.83
CA SER A 89 21.64 -11.06 -3.01
C SER A 89 20.27 -11.00 -3.67
N THR A 90 19.22 -10.59 -2.94
CA THR A 90 17.87 -10.46 -3.48
C THR A 90 17.51 -9.03 -3.87
N GLN A 91 18.39 -8.05 -3.61
CA GLN A 91 18.12 -6.65 -3.87
C GLN A 91 17.82 -6.38 -5.35
N THR A 92 18.55 -7.01 -6.25
CA THR A 92 18.34 -6.84 -7.69
C THR A 92 16.96 -7.35 -8.11
N PHE A 93 16.54 -8.50 -7.61
CA PHE A 93 15.20 -9.03 -7.87
C PHE A 93 14.11 -8.11 -7.32
N PHE A 94 14.33 -7.56 -6.13
CA PHE A 94 13.40 -6.62 -5.53
C PHE A 94 13.23 -5.39 -6.42
N GLU A 95 14.34 -4.79 -6.86
CA GLU A 95 14.32 -3.59 -7.68
C GLU A 95 13.73 -3.84 -9.07
N GLU A 96 14.06 -4.95 -9.70
CA GLU A 96 13.48 -5.32 -11.00
C GLU A 96 11.97 -5.54 -10.90
N GLY A 97 11.51 -6.20 -9.84
CA GLY A 97 10.10 -6.40 -9.59
C GLY A 97 9.36 -5.08 -9.32
N CYS A 98 10.01 -4.16 -8.62
CA CYS A 98 9.47 -2.83 -8.36
C CYS A 98 9.28 -2.05 -9.68
N GLU A 99 10.26 -2.10 -10.58
CA GLU A 99 10.15 -1.48 -11.90
C GLU A 99 9.01 -2.08 -12.72
N LYS A 100 8.86 -3.40 -12.70
CA LYS A 100 7.74 -4.08 -13.38
C LYS A 100 6.40 -3.65 -12.81
N PHE A 101 6.31 -3.53 -11.48
CA PHE A 101 5.12 -3.09 -10.78
C PHE A 101 4.69 -1.70 -11.25
N ILE A 102 5.64 -0.77 -11.32
CA ILE A 102 5.39 0.59 -11.80
C ILE A 102 5.01 0.60 -13.27
N ASN A 103 5.69 -0.19 -14.11
CA ASN A 103 5.39 -0.26 -15.53
C ASN A 103 4.00 -0.83 -15.81
N GLU A 104 3.55 -1.79 -15.01
CA GLU A 104 2.18 -2.31 -15.10
C GLU A 104 1.17 -1.21 -14.76
N ALA A 105 1.44 -0.41 -13.73
CA ALA A 105 0.58 0.71 -13.37
C ALA A 105 0.47 1.72 -14.51
N LYS A 106 1.58 2.06 -15.15
CA LYS A 106 1.60 2.96 -16.30
C LYS A 106 0.79 2.40 -17.47
N THR A 107 0.89 1.10 -17.70
CA THR A 107 0.15 0.43 -18.79
C THR A 107 -1.34 0.46 -18.51
N ILE A 108 -1.75 0.12 -17.30
CA ILE A 108 -3.18 0.12 -16.90
C ILE A 108 -3.74 1.54 -16.97
N ALA A 109 -2.98 2.54 -16.58
CA ALA A 109 -3.42 3.94 -16.60
C ALA A 109 -3.79 4.40 -18.03
N LYS A 110 -3.17 3.86 -19.06
CA LYS A 110 -3.49 4.18 -20.46
C LYS A 110 -4.87 3.70 -20.89
N PHE A 111 -5.42 2.71 -20.18
CA PHE A 111 -6.72 2.11 -20.51
C PHE A 111 -7.82 2.51 -19.53
N ARG A 112 -7.59 3.49 -18.66
CA ARG A 112 -8.55 3.86 -17.61
C ARG A 112 -9.90 4.38 -18.14
N GLU A 113 -9.99 4.74 -19.41
CA GLU A 113 -11.24 5.19 -20.03
C GLU A 113 -12.14 4.01 -20.42
N LEU A 114 -11.63 2.78 -20.40
CA LEU A 114 -12.41 1.59 -20.69
C LEU A 114 -13.16 1.17 -19.41
N PRO A 115 -14.51 1.06 -19.47
CA PRO A 115 -15.29 0.85 -18.24
C PRO A 115 -15.04 -0.49 -17.55
N GLU A 116 -14.52 -1.48 -18.24
CA GLU A 116 -14.22 -2.80 -17.68
C GLU A 116 -12.87 -2.85 -16.94
N ILE A 117 -12.06 -1.81 -17.02
CA ILE A 117 -10.72 -1.80 -16.44
C ILE A 117 -10.70 -0.85 -15.24
N VAL A 118 -10.27 -1.38 -14.07
CA VAL A 118 -10.07 -0.58 -12.87
C VAL A 118 -8.95 0.43 -13.15
N GLY A 119 -9.26 1.71 -13.05
CA GLY A 119 -8.31 2.77 -13.36
C GLY A 119 -7.26 2.95 -12.29
N VAL A 120 -6.01 3.10 -12.71
CA VAL A 120 -4.93 3.59 -11.84
C VAL A 120 -5.01 5.12 -11.87
N THR A 121 -5.18 5.73 -10.69
CA THR A 121 -5.28 7.18 -10.57
C THR A 121 -3.98 7.84 -10.18
N ASP A 122 -3.07 7.09 -9.56
CA ASP A 122 -1.77 7.60 -9.14
C ASP A 122 -0.80 6.45 -8.91
N PHE A 123 0.49 6.73 -8.95
CA PHE A 123 1.52 5.83 -8.47
C PHE A 123 2.69 6.65 -7.93
N PHE A 124 3.41 6.11 -6.96
CA PHE A 124 4.55 6.81 -6.38
C PHE A 124 5.49 5.83 -5.69
N ARG A 125 6.69 6.30 -5.35
CA ARG A 125 7.66 5.55 -4.56
C ARG A 125 7.78 6.17 -3.17
N GLU A 126 7.76 5.33 -2.16
CA GLU A 126 7.94 5.73 -0.76
C GLU A 126 8.32 4.48 0.03
N ASN A 127 8.91 4.63 1.22
CA ASN A 127 9.29 3.50 2.08
C ASN A 127 10.18 2.47 1.36
N GLN A 128 10.99 2.89 0.41
CA GLN A 128 11.85 2.04 -0.42
C GLN A 128 11.09 1.01 -1.28
N THR A 129 9.83 1.26 -1.55
CA THR A 129 9.01 0.44 -2.41
C THR A 129 8.15 1.30 -3.32
N ALA A 130 7.09 0.75 -3.89
CA ALA A 130 6.21 1.48 -4.79
C ALA A 130 4.74 1.21 -4.44
N TYR A 131 3.89 2.16 -4.79
CA TYR A 131 2.47 2.12 -4.50
C TYR A 131 1.68 2.49 -5.75
N ILE A 132 0.55 1.82 -5.94
CA ILE A 132 -0.42 2.11 -6.98
C ILE A 132 -1.73 2.48 -6.32
N VAL A 133 -2.31 3.61 -6.70
CA VAL A 133 -3.60 4.07 -6.20
C VAL A 133 -4.67 3.82 -7.26
N MET A 134 -5.75 3.17 -6.84
CA MET A 134 -6.86 2.79 -7.71
C MET A 134 -8.19 3.34 -7.21
#